data_2318a55d2f8dfd706c68c73414c8a3a1
#
_entry.id   2318a55d2f8dfd706c68c73414c8a3a1
#
_cell.length_a   1.000
_cell.length_b   1.000
_cell.length_c   1.000
_cell.angle_alpha   90.00
_cell.angle_beta   90.00
_cell.angle_gamma   90.00
#
_symmetry.space_group_name_H-M   'P 1'
#
loop_
_entity.id
_entity.type
_entity.pdbx_description
1 polymer ?
#
loop_
_entity_poly.entity_id
_entity_poly.type
_entity_poly.pdbx_seq_one_letter_code
_entity_poly.pdbx_strand_id
1 'polypeptide(L)'
;MLSRASTGPLNGDPKRQSNIIYTLSTAVSGLPLALSNGELTVGALVIAILILSLGIHEAAHAWVASLCGDSTAKDMGRMTLNPIPHIDPVMTILLPGFLLFSGSSFVFGGAKPVPVVYQRLRKPARDMMLVALAGPVSNLLIALFLLMVLKVVVYTQGMSMEANDPVRILLAVKPGTATILTQVLSQSVLYNVLLAVFNMIPIPPLDGSRVVAYLLPTSLRASFQALDRFSMLLIFGLLISGVLSRPLWSGIISALEGLHFLTGGVWL
;
A
#
# COMPACT_ATOMS: atom_id res chain seq x y z
N MET A 1 -28.27 7.99 -32.02
CA MET A 1 -28.14 6.60 -31.48
C MET A 1 -26.88 6.61 -30.60
N LEU A 2 -27.02 6.86 -29.30
CA LEU A 2 -25.91 6.85 -28.31
C LEU A 2 -25.77 5.40 -27.82
N SER A 3 -24.68 4.77 -28.19
CA SER A 3 -24.26 3.45 -27.70
C SER A 3 -24.06 3.53 -26.18
N ARG A 4 -24.88 2.80 -25.41
CA ARG A 4 -24.66 2.57 -23.97
C ARG A 4 -23.37 1.79 -23.80
N ALA A 5 -22.32 2.46 -23.34
CA ALA A 5 -21.15 1.79 -22.82
C ALA A 5 -21.56 0.94 -21.60
N SER A 6 -21.30 -0.35 -21.65
CA SER A 6 -21.64 -1.30 -20.59
C SER A 6 -20.84 -0.99 -19.32
N THR A 7 -21.52 -0.45 -18.31
CA THR A 7 -21.00 -0.26 -16.95
C THR A 7 -21.11 -1.57 -16.15
N GLY A 8 -20.40 -2.61 -16.58
CA GLY A 8 -20.25 -3.84 -15.78
C GLY A 8 -19.10 -3.69 -14.78
N PRO A 9 -19.18 -4.32 -13.59
CA PRO A 9 -18.12 -4.29 -12.61
C PRO A 9 -16.80 -4.82 -13.20
N LEU A 10 -15.68 -4.15 -12.87
CA LEU A 10 -14.33 -4.42 -13.39
C LEU A 10 -13.83 -5.85 -13.13
N ASN A 11 -14.43 -6.54 -12.16
CA ASN A 11 -14.03 -7.89 -11.73
C ASN A 11 -14.44 -9.04 -12.66
N GLY A 12 -15.17 -8.79 -13.75
CA GLY A 12 -15.76 -9.84 -14.60
C GLY A 12 -15.05 -10.15 -15.93
N ASP A 13 -14.11 -9.32 -16.40
CA ASP A 13 -13.44 -9.55 -17.68
C ASP A 13 -11.96 -9.94 -17.52
N PRO A 14 -11.60 -11.24 -17.73
CA PRO A 14 -10.22 -11.72 -17.63
C PRO A 14 -9.25 -11.04 -18.61
N LYS A 15 -9.74 -10.62 -19.79
CA LYS A 15 -8.91 -9.92 -20.79
C LYS A 15 -8.60 -8.49 -20.34
N ARG A 16 -9.53 -7.84 -19.67
CA ARG A 16 -9.35 -6.49 -19.12
C ARG A 16 -8.35 -6.51 -17.95
N GLN A 17 -8.47 -7.51 -17.07
CA GLN A 17 -7.50 -7.70 -15.97
C GLN A 17 -6.10 -8.02 -16.50
N SER A 18 -5.97 -8.88 -17.51
CA SER A 18 -4.65 -9.18 -18.09
C SER A 18 -4.03 -7.96 -18.77
N ASN A 19 -4.80 -7.11 -19.43
CA ASN A 19 -4.30 -5.87 -20.02
C ASN A 19 -3.86 -4.86 -18.97
N ILE A 20 -4.58 -4.72 -17.86
CA ILE A 20 -4.20 -3.85 -16.75
C ILE A 20 -2.91 -4.37 -16.09
N ILE A 21 -2.82 -5.67 -15.83
CA ILE A 21 -1.63 -6.32 -15.26
C ILE A 21 -0.43 -6.12 -16.19
N TYR A 22 -0.62 -6.28 -17.51
CA TYR A 22 0.45 -6.08 -18.50
C TYR A 22 0.89 -4.62 -18.54
N THR A 23 -0.03 -3.66 -18.54
CA THR A 23 0.28 -2.23 -18.55
C THR A 23 1.01 -1.80 -17.26
N LEU A 24 0.63 -2.37 -16.11
CA LEU A 24 1.30 -2.12 -14.83
C LEU A 24 2.68 -2.77 -14.76
N SER A 25 2.81 -4.00 -15.26
CA SER A 25 4.09 -4.69 -15.37
C SER A 25 5.05 -3.92 -16.28
N THR A 26 4.59 -3.41 -17.43
CA THR A 26 5.42 -2.61 -18.34
C THR A 26 5.72 -1.22 -17.79
N ALA A 27 4.82 -0.62 -17.00
CA ALA A 27 5.09 0.65 -16.34
C ALA A 27 6.16 0.52 -15.23
N VAL A 28 6.24 -0.65 -14.59
CA VAL A 28 7.25 -0.94 -13.56
C VAL A 28 8.56 -1.45 -14.16
N SER A 29 8.50 -2.22 -15.27
CA SER A 29 9.70 -2.80 -15.92
C SER A 29 10.39 -1.87 -16.92
N GLY A 30 9.76 -0.77 -17.30
CA GLY A 30 10.27 0.19 -18.29
C GLY A 30 11.08 1.34 -17.69
N LEU A 31 11.89 1.09 -16.64
CA LEU A 31 12.81 2.14 -16.16
C LEU A 31 13.93 2.32 -17.20
N PRO A 32 13.92 3.41 -17.99
CA PRO A 32 15.01 3.65 -18.94
C PRO A 32 16.30 3.89 -18.16
N LEU A 33 17.43 3.42 -18.69
CA LEU A 33 18.78 3.60 -18.12
C LEU A 33 19.19 5.10 -17.96
N ALA A 34 18.39 6.03 -18.48
CA ALA A 34 18.54 7.48 -18.29
C ALA A 34 17.18 8.09 -17.97
N LEU A 35 16.92 8.29 -16.68
CA LEU A 35 15.74 9.03 -16.24
C LEU A 35 15.87 10.51 -16.56
N SER A 36 14.80 11.13 -17.06
CA SER A 36 14.74 12.59 -17.19
C SER A 36 14.74 13.26 -15.81
N ASN A 37 15.18 14.54 -15.75
CA ASN A 37 15.15 15.30 -14.50
C ASN A 37 13.75 15.36 -13.88
N GLY A 38 12.69 15.35 -14.70
CA GLY A 38 11.31 15.30 -14.23
C GLY A 38 10.94 13.99 -13.55
N GLU A 39 11.34 12.84 -14.15
CA GLU A 39 11.10 11.51 -13.57
C GLU A 39 11.86 11.30 -12.26
N LEU A 40 13.11 11.77 -12.17
CA LEU A 40 13.89 11.77 -10.93
C LEU A 40 13.20 12.59 -9.84
N THR A 41 12.68 13.77 -10.18
CA THR A 41 11.97 14.63 -9.24
C THR A 41 10.68 13.97 -8.73
N VAL A 42 9.87 13.39 -9.63
CA VAL A 42 8.66 12.65 -9.26
C VAL A 42 9.02 11.47 -8.34
N GLY A 43 10.02 10.66 -8.73
CA GLY A 43 10.48 9.53 -7.94
C GLY A 43 10.93 9.94 -6.53
N ALA A 44 11.74 10.99 -6.41
CA ALA A 44 12.20 11.48 -5.12
C ALA A 44 11.05 11.96 -4.21
N LEU A 45 10.08 12.69 -4.77
CA LEU A 45 8.90 13.15 -4.03
C LEU A 45 7.99 12.00 -3.60
N VAL A 46 7.79 11.02 -4.47
CA VAL A 46 7.02 9.81 -4.13
C VAL A 46 7.69 9.03 -3.01
N ILE A 47 9.01 8.83 -3.08
CA ILE A 47 9.78 8.16 -2.02
C ILE A 47 9.64 8.92 -0.69
N ALA A 48 9.74 10.24 -0.71
CA ALA A 48 9.56 11.06 0.50
C ALA A 48 8.17 10.86 1.13
N ILE A 49 7.11 10.87 0.30
CA ILE A 49 5.73 10.62 0.77
C ILE A 49 5.59 9.19 1.30
N LEU A 50 6.21 8.19 0.66
CA LEU A 50 6.17 6.81 1.14
C LEU A 50 6.86 6.64 2.49
N ILE A 51 8.00 7.28 2.70
CA ILE A 51 8.70 7.26 3.99
C ILE A 51 7.81 7.87 5.08
N LEU A 52 7.12 8.98 4.79
CA LEU A 52 6.16 9.57 5.71
C LEU A 52 4.96 8.65 5.95
N SER A 53 4.42 8.03 4.89
CA SER A 53 3.30 7.09 5.00
C SER A 53 3.64 5.87 5.84
N LEU A 54 4.84 5.32 5.68
CA LEU A 54 5.36 4.24 6.52
C LEU A 54 5.52 4.69 7.99
N GLY A 55 6.03 5.89 8.22
CA GLY A 55 6.12 6.46 9.57
C GLY A 55 4.75 6.61 10.23
N ILE A 56 3.74 7.07 9.50
CA ILE A 56 2.35 7.19 9.97
C ILE A 56 1.75 5.81 10.24
N HIS A 57 1.99 4.83 9.38
CA HIS A 57 1.57 3.44 9.53
C HIS A 57 2.09 2.85 10.86
N GLU A 58 3.40 2.95 11.11
CA GLU A 58 4.01 2.48 12.35
C GLU A 58 3.53 3.27 13.58
N ALA A 59 3.37 4.60 13.46
CA ALA A 59 2.82 5.42 14.51
C ALA A 59 1.37 5.04 14.86
N ALA A 60 0.57 4.64 13.87
CA ALA A 60 -0.80 4.17 14.08
C ALA A 60 -0.84 2.88 14.91
N HIS A 61 0.04 1.91 14.63
CA HIS A 61 0.21 0.72 15.47
C HIS A 61 0.56 1.09 16.92
N ALA A 62 1.55 1.98 17.11
CA ALA A 62 1.97 2.45 18.42
C ALA A 62 0.84 3.14 19.18
N TRP A 63 0.08 3.98 18.49
CA TRP A 63 -1.03 4.72 19.06
C TRP A 63 -2.15 3.80 19.53
N VAL A 64 -2.59 2.87 18.68
CA VAL A 64 -3.65 1.92 19.04
C VAL A 64 -3.18 0.95 20.13
N ALA A 65 -1.92 0.49 20.12
CA ALA A 65 -1.34 -0.31 21.19
C ALA A 65 -1.42 0.44 22.55
N SER A 66 -1.05 1.72 22.57
CA SER A 66 -1.15 2.57 23.77
C SER A 66 -2.60 2.72 24.25
N LEU A 67 -3.57 2.92 23.35
CA LEU A 67 -4.99 2.94 23.69
C LEU A 67 -5.49 1.59 24.24
N CYS A 68 -4.91 0.49 23.80
CA CYS A 68 -5.22 -0.85 24.25
C CYS A 68 -4.48 -1.28 25.53
N GLY A 69 -3.59 -0.42 26.08
CA GLY A 69 -2.93 -0.61 27.37
C GLY A 69 -1.43 -0.88 27.27
N ASP A 70 -0.86 -1.07 26.10
CA ASP A 70 0.58 -1.25 25.91
C ASP A 70 1.26 0.08 25.55
N SER A 71 1.92 0.71 26.51
CA SER A 71 2.69 1.94 26.32
C SER A 71 4.14 1.72 25.82
N THR A 72 4.54 0.48 25.55
CA THR A 72 5.95 0.15 25.23
C THR A 72 6.51 1.00 24.09
N ALA A 73 5.79 1.11 22.99
CA ALA A 73 6.21 1.91 21.85
C ALA A 73 6.28 3.42 22.18
N LYS A 74 5.34 3.90 22.98
CA LYS A 74 5.33 5.29 23.47
C LYS A 74 6.54 5.57 24.34
N ASP A 75 6.84 4.69 25.31
CA ASP A 75 7.94 4.84 26.24
C ASP A 75 9.31 4.79 25.53
N MET A 76 9.38 4.08 24.40
CA MET A 76 10.57 4.02 23.52
C MET A 76 10.64 5.18 22.49
N GLY A 77 9.75 6.17 22.56
CA GLY A 77 9.73 7.29 21.62
C GLY A 77 9.32 6.91 20.18
N ARG A 78 8.67 5.71 20.00
CA ARG A 78 8.27 5.19 18.69
C ARG A 78 6.84 5.60 18.28
N MET A 79 6.08 6.24 19.18
CA MET A 79 4.77 6.83 18.88
C MET A 79 4.95 8.25 18.35
N THR A 80 5.49 8.38 17.14
CA THR A 80 5.83 9.66 16.51
C THR A 80 5.59 9.62 15.02
N LEU A 81 5.21 10.77 14.43
CA LEU A 81 5.10 10.94 12.98
C LEU A 81 6.47 11.22 12.32
N ASN A 82 7.53 11.44 13.11
CA ASN A 82 8.89 11.52 12.58
C ASN A 82 9.26 10.15 11.98
N PRO A 83 9.59 10.06 10.69
CA PRO A 83 9.89 8.78 10.06
C PRO A 83 11.24 8.19 10.49
N ILE A 84 12.18 9.00 10.97
CA ILE A 84 13.56 8.58 11.30
C ILE A 84 13.60 7.37 12.24
N PRO A 85 12.88 7.33 13.38
CA PRO A 85 12.85 6.16 14.26
C PRO A 85 12.31 4.88 13.60
N HIS A 86 11.56 4.99 12.50
CA HIS A 86 10.95 3.88 11.78
C HIS A 86 11.79 3.38 10.60
N ILE A 87 12.91 4.04 10.29
CA ILE A 87 13.85 3.60 9.25
C ILE A 87 14.64 2.40 9.76
N ASP A 88 14.63 1.32 8.99
CA ASP A 88 15.55 0.19 9.10
C ASP A 88 16.61 0.31 8.00
N PRO A 89 17.92 0.42 8.33
CA PRO A 89 18.96 0.58 7.32
C PRO A 89 18.97 -0.55 6.27
N VAL A 90 18.66 -1.78 6.68
CA VAL A 90 18.67 -2.93 5.77
C VAL A 90 17.38 -3.01 4.98
N MET A 91 16.22 -3.00 5.66
CA MET A 91 14.92 -3.22 5.04
C MET A 91 14.36 -2.00 4.31
N THR A 92 14.68 -0.78 4.79
CA THR A 92 14.16 0.46 4.19
C THR A 92 15.09 1.00 3.11
N ILE A 93 16.40 0.75 3.18
CA ILE A 93 17.40 1.36 2.29
C ILE A 93 18.15 0.33 1.47
N LEU A 94 18.88 -0.60 2.13
CA LEU A 94 19.78 -1.52 1.42
C LEU A 94 19.03 -2.51 0.55
N LEU A 95 17.95 -3.13 1.04
CA LEU A 95 17.20 -4.13 0.30
C LEU A 95 16.49 -3.53 -0.94
N PRO A 96 15.72 -2.43 -0.84
CA PRO A 96 15.16 -1.78 -2.02
C PRO A 96 16.24 -1.31 -3.00
N GLY A 97 17.33 -0.73 -2.48
CA GLY A 97 18.47 -0.32 -3.31
C GLY A 97 19.07 -1.49 -4.06
N PHE A 98 19.37 -2.59 -3.39
CA PHE A 98 19.90 -3.80 -4.03
C PHE A 98 18.96 -4.36 -5.10
N LEU A 99 17.64 -4.42 -4.82
CA LEU A 99 16.65 -4.90 -5.78
C LEU A 99 16.60 -4.00 -7.03
N LEU A 100 16.65 -2.68 -6.86
CA LEU A 100 16.72 -1.73 -7.98
C LEU A 100 18.00 -1.91 -8.82
N PHE A 101 19.16 -2.00 -8.17
CA PHE A 101 20.44 -2.19 -8.89
C PHE A 101 20.56 -3.56 -9.56
N SER A 102 19.90 -4.60 -9.02
CA SER A 102 19.87 -5.92 -9.66
C SER A 102 18.93 -6.01 -10.85
N GLY A 103 18.23 -4.93 -11.20
CA GLY A 103 17.24 -4.93 -12.29
C GLY A 103 15.96 -5.70 -11.97
N SER A 104 15.68 -5.92 -10.68
CA SER A 104 14.45 -6.59 -10.26
C SER A 104 13.24 -5.76 -10.67
N SER A 105 12.27 -6.40 -11.32
CA SER A 105 10.96 -5.78 -11.63
C SER A 105 10.12 -5.54 -10.36
N PHE A 106 10.56 -6.07 -9.23
CA PHE A 106 9.87 -5.97 -7.95
C PHE A 106 10.79 -5.36 -6.91
N VAL A 107 10.39 -4.21 -6.36
CA VAL A 107 11.08 -3.54 -5.26
C VAL A 107 10.30 -3.76 -3.98
N PHE A 108 10.92 -4.40 -3.01
CA PHE A 108 10.37 -4.67 -1.69
C PHE A 108 11.22 -3.97 -0.63
N GLY A 109 10.55 -3.48 0.41
CA GLY A 109 11.18 -2.88 1.57
C GLY A 109 10.21 -2.81 2.73
N GLY A 110 10.70 -2.42 3.89
CA GLY A 110 9.88 -2.32 5.09
C GLY A 110 10.39 -1.27 6.07
N ALA A 111 9.55 -0.89 7.01
CA ALA A 111 9.94 -0.09 8.15
C ALA A 111 10.46 -0.99 9.28
N LYS A 112 11.16 -0.37 10.23
CA LYS A 112 11.47 -1.00 11.51
C LYS A 112 10.18 -1.12 12.32
N PRO A 113 9.69 -2.34 12.61
CA PRO A 113 8.40 -2.53 13.24
C PRO A 113 8.37 -1.92 14.65
N VAL A 114 7.20 -1.41 15.02
CA VAL A 114 6.95 -0.89 16.38
C VAL A 114 6.83 -2.07 17.35
N PRO A 115 7.51 -2.03 18.51
CA PRO A 115 7.40 -3.08 19.52
C PRO A 115 6.03 -3.03 20.19
N VAL A 116 5.32 -4.18 20.17
CA VAL A 116 4.05 -4.38 20.86
C VAL A 116 4.17 -5.60 21.77
N VAL A 117 3.93 -5.39 23.06
CA VAL A 117 4.01 -6.44 24.07
C VAL A 117 2.61 -7.03 24.30
N TYR A 118 2.37 -8.21 23.71
CA TYR A 118 1.07 -8.88 23.71
C TYR A 118 0.44 -8.99 25.10
N GLN A 119 1.26 -9.28 26.13
CA GLN A 119 0.81 -9.48 27.51
C GLN A 119 0.37 -8.18 28.21
N ARG A 120 0.74 -7.01 27.69
CA ARG A 120 0.34 -5.69 28.23
C ARG A 120 -1.00 -5.20 27.68
N LEU A 121 -1.47 -5.80 26.60
CA LEU A 121 -2.77 -5.48 26.02
C LEU A 121 -3.91 -5.94 26.97
N ARG A 122 -4.96 -5.13 27.12
CA ARG A 122 -6.10 -5.42 28.02
C ARG A 122 -6.86 -6.68 27.62
N LYS A 123 -7.07 -6.88 26.31
CA LYS A 123 -7.67 -8.08 25.71
C LYS A 123 -6.74 -8.58 24.58
N PRO A 124 -5.67 -9.31 24.90
CA PRO A 124 -4.51 -9.50 24.03
C PRO A 124 -4.85 -9.92 22.60
N ALA A 125 -5.71 -10.92 22.40
CA ALA A 125 -6.02 -11.40 21.06
C ALA A 125 -6.80 -10.37 20.21
N ARG A 126 -7.85 -9.75 20.82
CA ARG A 126 -8.65 -8.72 20.14
C ARG A 126 -7.83 -7.45 19.90
N ASP A 127 -7.12 -7.01 20.92
CA ASP A 127 -6.39 -5.74 20.86
C ASP A 127 -5.22 -5.82 19.90
N MET A 128 -4.54 -7.00 19.79
CA MET A 128 -3.53 -7.22 18.77
C MET A 128 -4.10 -7.14 17.34
N MET A 129 -5.32 -7.64 17.12
CA MET A 129 -6.01 -7.47 15.84
C MET A 129 -6.27 -5.99 15.55
N LEU A 130 -6.74 -5.21 16.54
CA LEU A 130 -7.00 -3.77 16.37
C LEU A 130 -5.70 -3.00 16.09
N VAL A 131 -4.62 -3.35 16.79
CA VAL A 131 -3.29 -2.80 16.53
C VAL A 131 -2.87 -3.10 15.10
N ALA A 132 -2.99 -4.35 14.64
CA ALA A 132 -2.62 -4.75 13.29
C ALA A 132 -3.44 -4.03 12.21
N LEU A 133 -4.72 -3.79 12.43
CA LEU A 133 -5.56 -3.04 11.49
C LEU A 133 -5.20 -1.55 11.39
N ALA A 134 -4.59 -0.98 12.43
CA ALA A 134 -4.33 0.45 12.51
C ALA A 134 -3.40 0.94 11.38
N GLY A 135 -2.34 0.19 11.06
CA GLY A 135 -1.42 0.51 9.99
C GLY A 135 -2.08 0.55 8.61
N PRO A 136 -2.67 -0.55 8.12
CA PRO A 136 -3.37 -0.57 6.84
C PRO A 136 -4.49 0.48 6.74
N VAL A 137 -5.27 0.69 7.80
CA VAL A 137 -6.30 1.72 7.83
C VAL A 137 -5.69 3.12 7.68
N SER A 138 -4.57 3.42 8.34
CA SER A 138 -3.90 4.70 8.18
C SER A 138 -3.44 4.95 6.74
N ASN A 139 -2.92 3.94 6.05
CA ASN A 139 -2.55 4.05 4.65
C ASN A 139 -3.77 4.29 3.74
N LEU A 140 -4.91 3.63 3.98
CA LEU A 140 -6.14 3.90 3.24
C LEU A 140 -6.66 5.32 3.47
N LEU A 141 -6.56 5.85 4.69
CA LEU A 141 -6.92 7.24 5.00
C LEU A 141 -6.00 8.25 4.30
N ILE A 142 -4.69 7.97 4.23
CA ILE A 142 -3.73 8.77 3.46
C ILE A 142 -4.09 8.72 1.97
N ALA A 143 -4.35 7.52 1.43
CA ALA A 143 -4.75 7.35 0.04
C ALA A 143 -6.03 8.11 -0.29
N LEU A 144 -7.03 8.06 0.60
CA LEU A 144 -8.29 8.80 0.47
C LEU A 144 -8.04 10.33 0.42
N PHE A 145 -7.24 10.84 1.34
CA PHE A 145 -6.87 12.24 1.39
C PHE A 145 -6.16 12.69 0.11
N LEU A 146 -5.13 11.94 -0.31
CA LEU A 146 -4.36 12.24 -1.53
C LEU A 146 -5.24 12.14 -2.78
N LEU A 147 -6.19 11.22 -2.83
CA LEU A 147 -7.15 11.10 -3.93
C LEU A 147 -8.08 12.31 -4.00
N MET A 148 -8.56 12.81 -2.86
CA MET A 148 -9.35 14.04 -2.83
C MET A 148 -8.55 15.26 -3.34
N VAL A 149 -7.29 15.38 -2.89
CA VAL A 149 -6.39 16.44 -3.38
C VAL A 149 -6.16 16.29 -4.89
N LEU A 150 -5.90 15.07 -5.37
CA LEU A 150 -5.73 14.80 -6.81
C LEU A 150 -6.95 15.24 -7.63
N LYS A 151 -8.17 14.91 -7.17
CA LYS A 151 -9.42 15.32 -7.83
C LYS A 151 -9.53 16.84 -7.95
N VAL A 152 -9.24 17.56 -6.86
CA VAL A 152 -9.25 19.02 -6.86
C VAL A 152 -8.22 19.58 -7.85
N VAL A 153 -6.99 19.05 -7.86
CA VAL A 153 -5.92 19.49 -8.78
C VAL A 153 -6.31 19.25 -10.24
N VAL A 154 -6.84 18.07 -10.55
CA VAL A 154 -7.32 17.74 -11.89
C VAL A 154 -8.43 18.69 -12.36
N TYR A 155 -9.41 18.92 -11.50
CA TYR A 155 -10.51 19.87 -11.77
C TYR A 155 -10.01 21.29 -12.04
N THR A 156 -9.12 21.82 -11.20
CA THR A 156 -8.59 23.19 -11.33
C THR A 156 -7.69 23.38 -12.56
N GLN A 157 -7.08 22.28 -13.07
CA GLN A 157 -6.26 22.32 -14.28
C GLN A 157 -7.08 22.14 -15.57
N GLY A 158 -8.42 22.00 -15.49
CA GLY A 158 -9.29 21.79 -16.64
C GLY A 158 -8.99 20.49 -17.40
N MET A 159 -8.38 19.52 -16.73
CA MET A 159 -8.08 18.23 -17.34
C MET A 159 -9.37 17.40 -17.38
N SER A 160 -9.96 17.26 -18.58
CA SER A 160 -11.08 16.35 -18.77
C SER A 160 -10.56 14.91 -18.72
N MET A 161 -10.99 14.18 -17.73
CA MET A 161 -10.69 12.75 -17.65
C MET A 161 -11.83 11.97 -18.31
N GLU A 162 -11.60 11.46 -19.52
CA GLU A 162 -12.57 10.64 -20.28
C GLU A 162 -12.87 9.27 -19.65
N ALA A 163 -12.24 8.90 -18.55
CA ALA A 163 -12.36 7.58 -17.99
C ALA A 163 -13.05 7.60 -16.63
N ASN A 164 -14.25 7.03 -16.55
CA ASN A 164 -14.88 6.60 -15.30
C ASN A 164 -14.16 5.39 -14.65
N ASP A 165 -12.86 5.23 -14.89
CA ASP A 165 -12.05 4.12 -14.43
C ASP A 165 -10.93 4.64 -13.52
N PRO A 166 -11.07 4.52 -12.18
CA PRO A 166 -10.12 5.04 -11.22
C PRO A 166 -8.71 4.47 -11.40
N VAL A 167 -8.60 3.23 -11.88
CA VAL A 167 -7.31 2.59 -12.15
C VAL A 167 -6.64 3.20 -13.36
N ARG A 168 -7.37 3.47 -14.44
CA ARG A 168 -6.83 4.12 -15.64
C ARG A 168 -6.34 5.54 -15.36
N ILE A 169 -7.01 6.26 -14.48
CA ILE A 169 -6.61 7.62 -14.15
C ILE A 169 -5.27 7.62 -13.41
N LEU A 170 -5.08 6.73 -12.44
CA LEU A 170 -3.81 6.60 -11.74
C LEU A 170 -2.68 6.12 -12.67
N LEU A 171 -3.02 5.38 -13.75
CA LEU A 171 -2.06 4.85 -14.72
C LEU A 171 -1.90 5.73 -15.96
N ALA A 172 -2.94 6.50 -16.34
CA ALA A 172 -2.98 7.29 -17.58
C ALA A 172 -2.39 8.69 -17.41
N VAL A 173 -1.83 9.01 -16.26
CA VAL A 173 -1.02 10.21 -16.07
C VAL A 173 0.29 10.04 -16.84
N LYS A 174 0.18 10.10 -18.20
CA LYS A 174 1.32 9.95 -19.10
C LYS A 174 2.35 11.06 -18.87
N PRO A 175 3.65 10.73 -18.92
CA PRO A 175 4.68 11.75 -19.04
C PRO A 175 4.37 12.64 -20.25
N GLY A 176 4.29 13.96 -20.02
CA GLY A 176 4.07 14.97 -21.09
C GLY A 176 2.71 15.69 -21.08
N THR A 177 1.66 15.12 -20.48
CA THR A 177 0.35 15.81 -20.33
C THR A 177 0.02 16.14 -18.88
N ALA A 178 0.65 15.45 -17.93
CA ALA A 178 0.41 15.63 -16.51
C ALA A 178 1.53 16.47 -15.87
N THR A 179 1.14 17.33 -14.96
CA THR A 179 2.11 18.05 -14.14
C THR A 179 2.82 17.10 -13.18
N ILE A 180 4.02 17.48 -12.72
CA ILE A 180 4.75 16.74 -11.67
C ILE A 180 3.84 16.46 -10.48
N LEU A 181 3.01 17.42 -10.09
CA LEU A 181 2.09 17.31 -8.96
C LEU A 181 1.07 16.17 -9.15
N THR A 182 0.41 16.10 -10.32
CA THR A 182 -0.57 15.02 -10.57
C THR A 182 0.07 13.65 -10.63
N GLN A 183 1.29 13.54 -11.15
CA GLN A 183 2.06 12.29 -11.16
C GLN A 183 2.43 11.86 -9.75
N VAL A 184 2.95 12.75 -8.92
CA VAL A 184 3.30 12.49 -7.52
C VAL A 184 2.07 12.06 -6.73
N LEU A 185 0.95 12.78 -6.86
CA LEU A 185 -0.28 12.45 -6.15
C LEU A 185 -0.83 11.08 -6.56
N SER A 186 -0.93 10.79 -7.87
CA SER A 186 -1.47 9.52 -8.35
C SER A 186 -0.63 8.32 -7.93
N GLN A 187 0.69 8.40 -8.05
CA GLN A 187 1.59 7.34 -7.60
C GLN A 187 1.53 7.17 -6.07
N SER A 188 1.45 8.27 -5.31
CA SER A 188 1.34 8.19 -3.86
C SER A 188 0.03 7.57 -3.39
N VAL A 189 -1.10 7.81 -4.09
CA VAL A 189 -2.36 7.09 -3.85
C VAL A 189 -2.17 5.60 -4.08
N LEU A 190 -1.63 5.22 -5.25
CA LEU A 190 -1.43 3.82 -5.62
C LEU A 190 -0.55 3.08 -4.61
N TYR A 191 0.57 3.67 -4.21
CA TYR A 191 1.49 3.03 -3.26
C TYR A 191 0.91 2.93 -1.85
N ASN A 192 0.12 3.90 -1.37
CA ASN A 192 -0.55 3.78 -0.08
C ASN A 192 -1.62 2.69 -0.09
N VAL A 193 -2.38 2.54 -1.18
CA VAL A 193 -3.30 1.41 -1.36
C VAL A 193 -2.54 0.09 -1.43
N LEU A 194 -1.44 0.04 -2.17
CA LEU A 194 -0.57 -1.15 -2.23
C LEU A 194 -0.06 -1.55 -0.85
N LEU A 195 0.44 -0.60 -0.05
CA LEU A 195 0.91 -0.85 1.31
C LEU A 195 -0.20 -1.41 2.20
N ALA A 196 -1.41 -0.83 2.13
CA ALA A 196 -2.55 -1.30 2.90
C ALA A 196 -2.96 -2.73 2.51
N VAL A 197 -3.13 -3.00 1.21
CA VAL A 197 -3.55 -4.31 0.71
C VAL A 197 -2.48 -5.37 0.95
N PHE A 198 -1.20 -5.03 0.71
CA PHE A 198 -0.09 -5.94 0.96
C PHE A 198 0.00 -6.35 2.43
N ASN A 199 -0.09 -5.38 3.36
CA ASN A 199 -0.06 -5.68 4.79
C ASN A 199 -1.30 -6.45 5.27
N MET A 200 -2.42 -6.43 4.53
CA MET A 200 -3.60 -7.24 4.85
C MET A 200 -3.53 -8.68 4.34
N ILE A 201 -2.45 -9.07 3.63
CA ILE A 201 -2.24 -10.47 3.25
C ILE A 201 -2.11 -11.33 4.54
N PRO A 202 -2.82 -12.48 4.63
CA PRO A 202 -2.89 -13.30 5.84
C PRO A 202 -1.64 -14.18 6.06
N ILE A 203 -0.46 -13.61 5.89
CA ILE A 203 0.83 -14.32 5.98
C ILE A 203 1.75 -13.56 6.93
N PRO A 204 2.30 -14.21 7.97
CA PRO A 204 3.32 -13.57 8.80
C PRO A 204 4.53 -13.10 7.97
N PRO A 205 5.17 -11.98 8.31
CA PRO A 205 4.95 -11.12 9.48
C PRO A 205 3.96 -9.99 9.23
N LEU A 206 3.17 -10.02 8.12
CA LEU A 206 2.25 -8.96 7.71
C LEU A 206 1.08 -8.82 8.70
N ASP A 207 0.50 -7.63 8.78
CA ASP A 207 -0.57 -7.27 9.73
C ASP A 207 -1.81 -8.17 9.59
N GLY A 208 -2.18 -8.53 8.37
CA GLY A 208 -3.29 -9.44 8.08
C GLY A 208 -3.17 -10.79 8.78
N SER A 209 -1.94 -11.25 9.05
CA SER A 209 -1.73 -12.48 9.81
C SER A 209 -2.22 -12.38 11.26
N ARG A 210 -2.11 -11.21 11.88
CA ARG A 210 -2.59 -10.96 13.24
C ARG A 210 -4.12 -10.92 13.30
N VAL A 211 -4.74 -10.41 12.23
CA VAL A 211 -6.21 -10.43 12.06
C VAL A 211 -6.69 -11.88 11.93
N VAL A 212 -6.05 -12.67 11.07
CA VAL A 212 -6.39 -14.08 10.91
C VAL A 212 -6.15 -14.87 12.20
N ALA A 213 -5.04 -14.64 12.89
CA ALA A 213 -4.76 -15.29 14.18
C ALA A 213 -5.87 -15.04 15.22
N TYR A 214 -6.50 -13.86 15.21
CA TYR A 214 -7.66 -13.59 16.08
C TYR A 214 -8.90 -14.39 15.69
N LEU A 215 -9.15 -14.56 14.39
CA LEU A 215 -10.33 -15.29 13.87
C LEU A 215 -10.19 -16.81 14.01
N LEU A 216 -8.96 -17.33 14.10
CA LEU A 216 -8.70 -18.77 14.25
C LEU A 216 -9.13 -19.28 15.62
N PRO A 217 -9.60 -20.55 15.72
CA PRO A 217 -9.76 -21.26 16.97
C PRO A 217 -8.45 -21.26 17.78
N THR A 218 -8.55 -21.20 19.11
CA THR A 218 -7.39 -21.11 20.01
C THR A 218 -6.36 -22.24 19.80
N SER A 219 -6.84 -23.43 19.45
CA SER A 219 -5.99 -24.60 19.16
C SER A 219 -5.07 -24.42 17.94
N LEU A 220 -5.47 -23.62 16.95
CA LEU A 220 -4.71 -23.40 15.72
C LEU A 220 -3.81 -22.16 15.78
N ARG A 221 -4.04 -21.24 16.72
CA ARG A 221 -3.29 -19.98 16.82
C ARG A 221 -1.80 -20.19 16.99
N ALA A 222 -1.40 -21.09 17.88
CA ALA A 222 0.00 -21.35 18.16
C ALA A 222 0.72 -21.91 16.91
N SER A 223 0.11 -22.85 16.21
CA SER A 223 0.67 -23.43 14.98
C SER A 223 0.77 -22.39 13.86
N PHE A 224 -0.24 -21.52 13.73
CA PHE A 224 -0.23 -20.45 12.76
C PHE A 224 0.87 -19.41 13.07
N GLN A 225 1.02 -19.01 14.33
CA GLN A 225 2.06 -18.07 14.76
C GLN A 225 3.47 -18.68 14.63
N ALA A 226 3.61 -19.99 14.69
CA ALA A 226 4.90 -20.66 14.45
C ALA A 226 5.44 -20.46 13.02
N LEU A 227 4.59 -20.05 12.07
CA LEU A 227 5.01 -19.65 10.72
C LEU A 227 5.84 -18.38 10.71
N ASP A 228 5.80 -17.54 11.76
CA ASP A 228 6.59 -16.30 11.88
C ASP A 228 8.08 -16.55 11.61
N ARG A 229 8.62 -17.71 12.05
CA ARG A 229 10.03 -18.09 11.84
C ARG A 229 10.41 -18.33 10.38
N PHE A 230 9.44 -18.63 9.52
CA PHE A 230 9.63 -18.86 8.08
C PHE A 230 9.07 -17.71 7.23
N SER A 231 8.63 -16.64 7.85
CA SER A 231 7.86 -15.57 7.24
C SER A 231 8.54 -14.94 6.01
N MET A 232 9.83 -14.61 6.11
CA MET A 232 10.58 -14.05 4.99
C MET A 232 10.66 -15.04 3.82
N LEU A 233 10.96 -16.32 4.09
CA LEU A 233 11.00 -17.35 3.06
C LEU A 233 9.64 -17.54 2.38
N LEU A 234 8.55 -17.52 3.16
CA LEU A 234 7.18 -17.64 2.65
C LEU A 234 6.83 -16.44 1.74
N ILE A 235 7.08 -15.21 2.19
CA ILE A 235 6.76 -14.02 1.40
C ILE A 235 7.57 -14.01 0.11
N PHE A 236 8.90 -14.19 0.18
CA PHE A 236 9.73 -14.20 -1.02
C PHE A 236 9.36 -15.35 -1.97
N GLY A 237 9.11 -16.55 -1.46
CA GLY A 237 8.68 -17.69 -2.28
C GLY A 237 7.37 -17.42 -3.00
N LEU A 238 6.37 -16.82 -2.32
CA LEU A 238 5.08 -16.49 -2.90
C LEU A 238 5.14 -15.32 -3.88
N LEU A 239 6.02 -14.34 -3.64
CA LEU A 239 6.25 -13.23 -4.58
C LEU A 239 6.93 -13.73 -5.86
N ILE A 240 8.01 -14.54 -5.73
CA ILE A 240 8.74 -15.08 -6.88
C ILE A 240 7.85 -16.05 -7.69
N SER A 241 7.02 -16.86 -7.02
CA SER A 241 6.09 -17.78 -7.70
C SER A 241 4.97 -17.07 -8.46
N GLY A 242 4.74 -15.77 -8.23
CA GLY A 242 3.66 -15.00 -8.82
C GLY A 242 2.25 -15.35 -8.31
N VAL A 243 2.12 -16.28 -7.36
CA VAL A 243 0.81 -16.70 -6.81
C VAL A 243 0.06 -15.51 -6.18
N LEU A 244 0.79 -14.59 -5.53
CA LEU A 244 0.20 -13.41 -4.91
C LEU A 244 -0.21 -12.31 -5.89
N SER A 245 0.25 -12.35 -7.13
CA SER A 245 0.04 -11.26 -8.09
C SER A 245 -1.44 -10.99 -8.35
N ARG A 246 -2.23 -12.03 -8.65
CA ARG A 246 -3.66 -11.87 -8.93
C ARG A 246 -4.46 -11.38 -7.71
N PRO A 247 -4.39 -12.02 -6.52
CA PRO A 247 -5.14 -11.54 -5.36
C PRO A 247 -4.70 -10.15 -4.92
N LEU A 248 -3.41 -9.82 -5.02
CA LEU A 248 -2.90 -8.49 -4.69
C LEU A 248 -3.50 -7.42 -5.61
N TRP A 249 -3.44 -7.62 -6.93
CA TRP A 249 -4.02 -6.68 -7.89
C TRP A 249 -5.54 -6.56 -7.77
N SER A 250 -6.26 -7.66 -7.55
CA SER A 250 -7.70 -7.63 -7.29
C SER A 250 -8.02 -6.81 -6.05
N GLY A 251 -7.26 -6.98 -4.97
CA GLY A 251 -7.41 -6.19 -3.75
C GLY A 251 -7.13 -4.70 -3.96
N ILE A 252 -6.08 -4.35 -4.71
CA ILE A 252 -5.74 -2.96 -5.04
C ILE A 252 -6.85 -2.31 -5.86
N ILE A 253 -7.35 -2.99 -6.90
CA ILE A 253 -8.44 -2.48 -7.75
C ILE A 253 -9.70 -2.26 -6.91
N SER A 254 -10.10 -3.24 -6.10
CA SER A 254 -11.28 -3.12 -5.23
C SER A 254 -11.14 -1.97 -4.21
N ALA A 255 -9.95 -1.78 -3.64
CA ALA A 255 -9.70 -0.68 -2.71
C ALA A 255 -9.77 0.68 -3.42
N LEU A 256 -9.19 0.81 -4.62
CA LEU A 256 -9.25 2.03 -5.43
C LEU A 256 -10.70 2.36 -5.86
N GLU A 257 -11.48 1.37 -6.27
CA GLU A 257 -12.90 1.53 -6.58
C GLU A 257 -13.70 2.01 -5.35
N GLY A 258 -13.43 1.40 -4.19
CA GLY A 258 -14.03 1.81 -2.92
C GLY A 258 -13.70 3.26 -2.55
N LEU A 259 -12.43 3.66 -2.66
CA LEU A 259 -12.00 5.04 -2.42
C LEU A 259 -12.63 6.02 -3.41
N HIS A 260 -12.70 5.64 -4.69
CA HIS A 260 -13.34 6.44 -5.73
C HIS A 260 -14.84 6.64 -5.44
N PHE A 261 -15.54 5.57 -5.05
CA PHE A 261 -16.95 5.64 -4.63
C PHE A 261 -17.15 6.57 -3.43
N LEU A 262 -16.31 6.45 -2.38
CA LEU A 262 -16.35 7.31 -1.19
C LEU A 262 -16.12 8.80 -1.51
N THR A 263 -15.40 9.10 -2.58
CA THR A 263 -15.13 10.48 -3.03
C THR A 263 -16.14 10.98 -4.08
N GLY A 264 -17.33 10.38 -4.15
CA GLY A 264 -18.45 10.81 -4.99
C GLY A 264 -18.58 10.10 -6.34
N GLY A 265 -17.71 9.13 -6.66
CA GLY A 265 -17.84 8.28 -7.87
C GLY A 265 -17.68 9.04 -9.21
N VAL A 266 -17.46 10.35 -9.18
CA VAL A 266 -17.33 11.20 -10.38
C VAL A 266 -15.96 11.88 -10.32
N TRP A 267 -15.31 11.97 -11.45
CA TRP A 267 -14.24 12.93 -11.66
C TRP A 267 -14.91 14.24 -12.06
N LEU A 268 -14.78 15.24 -11.21
CA LEU A 268 -15.39 16.56 -11.38
C LEU A 268 -14.89 17.25 -12.64
#